data_63ca347f7525071949f3ed686bf36d83
#
_entry.id   63ca347f7525071949f3ed686bf36d83
#
_cell.length_a   1.000
_cell.length_b   1.000
_cell.length_c   1.000
_cell.angle_alpha   90.00
_cell.angle_beta   90.00
_cell.angle_gamma   90.00
#
_symmetry.space_group_name_H-M   'P 1'
#
loop_
_entity.id
_entity.type
_entity.pdbx_description
1 polymer ?
#
loop_
_entity_poly.entity_id
_entity_poly.type
_entity_poly.pdbx_seq_one_letter_code
_entity_poly.pdbx_strand_id
1 'polypeptide(L)'
;VAWTKYMAEKKPWRLALLASRVFGVDSYNYNETERAYILSEKLSAFFKKLHLPTTLAELKIDNKDFDAMAARAVRNGNVGHYVPLDATAIKDILTLAL
;
A
#
# COMPACT_ATOMS: atom_id res chain seq x y z
N VAL A 1 -2.62 1.89 2.93
CA VAL A 1 -2.71 2.62 1.65
C VAL A 1 -1.44 2.46 0.82
N ALA A 2 -0.27 2.76 1.36
CA ALA A 2 1.00 2.65 0.63
C ALA A 2 1.27 1.22 0.14
N TRP A 3 1.06 0.22 1.00
CA TRP A 3 1.22 -1.18 0.64
C TRP A 3 0.29 -1.58 -0.51
N THR A 4 -0.95 -1.12 -0.48
CA THR A 4 -1.91 -1.41 -1.56
C THR A 4 -1.48 -0.79 -2.89
N LYS A 5 -0.92 0.42 -2.87
CA LYS A 5 -0.35 1.04 -4.09
C LYS A 5 0.84 0.25 -4.62
N TYR A 6 1.73 -0.19 -3.74
CA TYR A 6 2.88 -1.01 -4.12
C TYR A 6 2.43 -2.32 -4.75
N MET A 7 1.47 -3.01 -4.13
CA MET A 7 0.98 -4.30 -4.61
C MET A 7 0.17 -4.18 -5.90
N ALA A 8 -0.43 -3.02 -6.20
CA ALA A 8 -1.14 -2.78 -7.44
C ALA A 8 -0.23 -3.01 -8.66
N GLU A 9 1.05 -2.68 -8.54
CA GLU A 9 2.05 -2.91 -9.60
C GLU A 9 2.62 -4.33 -9.58
N LYS A 10 2.67 -4.98 -8.41
CA LYS A 10 3.33 -6.28 -8.26
C LYS A 10 2.37 -7.46 -8.40
N LYS A 11 1.22 -7.41 -7.78
CA LYS A 11 0.28 -8.53 -7.77
C LYS A 11 -1.13 -8.02 -7.43
N PRO A 12 -1.84 -7.44 -8.41
CA PRO A 12 -3.08 -6.68 -8.12
C PRO A 12 -4.34 -7.50 -7.93
N TRP A 13 -4.36 -8.80 -8.25
CA TRP A 13 -5.61 -9.54 -8.41
C TRP A 13 -6.49 -9.61 -7.14
N ARG A 14 -5.89 -9.82 -5.97
CA ARG A 14 -6.66 -9.84 -4.71
C ARG A 14 -7.16 -8.47 -4.31
N LEU A 15 -6.36 -7.45 -4.57
CA LEU A 15 -6.75 -6.07 -4.31
C LEU A 15 -7.90 -5.65 -5.23
N ALA A 16 -7.83 -6.06 -6.50
CA ALA A 16 -8.91 -5.82 -7.46
C ALA A 16 -10.21 -6.49 -7.00
N LEU A 17 -10.10 -7.72 -6.49
CA LEU A 17 -11.25 -8.46 -5.96
C LEU A 17 -11.87 -7.74 -4.76
N LEU A 18 -11.04 -7.27 -3.85
CA LEU A 18 -11.48 -6.50 -2.68
C LEU A 18 -12.17 -5.20 -3.09
N ALA A 19 -11.58 -4.49 -4.07
CA ALA A 19 -12.17 -3.25 -4.60
C ALA A 19 -13.58 -3.49 -5.12
N SER A 20 -13.77 -4.55 -5.90
CA SER A 20 -15.08 -4.89 -6.47
C SER A 20 -16.08 -5.33 -5.41
N ARG A 21 -15.66 -6.18 -4.48
CA ARG A 21 -16.57 -6.78 -3.48
C ARG A 21 -16.95 -5.83 -2.35
N VAL A 22 -16.03 -5.00 -1.90
CA VAL A 22 -16.26 -4.11 -0.75
C VAL A 22 -16.70 -2.72 -1.19
N PHE A 23 -16.05 -2.16 -2.21
CA PHE A 23 -16.32 -0.79 -2.66
C PHE A 23 -17.14 -0.70 -3.95
N GLY A 24 -17.56 -1.84 -4.50
CA GLY A 24 -18.40 -1.88 -5.69
C GLY A 24 -17.71 -1.37 -6.95
N VAL A 25 -16.39 -1.44 -7.03
CA VAL A 25 -15.64 -0.99 -8.21
C VAL A 25 -15.92 -1.94 -9.38
N ASP A 26 -16.30 -1.36 -10.51
CA ASP A 26 -16.74 -2.10 -11.69
C ASP A 26 -15.61 -2.90 -12.34
N SER A 27 -15.74 -4.24 -12.37
CA SER A 27 -14.78 -5.12 -13.01
C SER A 27 -14.88 -5.11 -14.54
N TYR A 28 -15.95 -4.55 -15.08
CA TYR A 28 -16.17 -4.47 -16.52
C TYR A 28 -15.38 -3.33 -17.15
N ASN A 29 -15.36 -2.15 -16.52
CA ASN A 29 -14.71 -0.96 -17.05
C ASN A 29 -13.26 -0.78 -16.57
N TYR A 30 -12.83 -1.50 -15.55
CA TYR A 30 -11.51 -1.36 -14.95
C TYR A 30 -10.80 -2.70 -14.87
N ASN A 31 -9.54 -2.77 -15.32
CA ASN A 31 -8.71 -3.96 -15.18
C ASN A 31 -8.24 -4.15 -13.73
N GLU A 32 -7.51 -5.24 -13.46
CA GLU A 32 -7.06 -5.56 -12.10
C GLU A 32 -6.16 -4.48 -11.50
N THR A 33 -5.21 -3.96 -12.25
CA THR A 33 -4.29 -2.91 -11.77
C THR A 33 -5.05 -1.63 -11.47
N GLU A 34 -5.94 -1.21 -12.37
CA GLU A 34 -6.77 -0.03 -12.17
C GLU A 34 -7.65 -0.15 -10.93
N ARG A 35 -8.30 -1.32 -10.74
CA ARG A 35 -9.14 -1.56 -9.57
C ARG A 35 -8.32 -1.55 -8.28
N ALA A 36 -7.09 -2.08 -8.31
CA ALA A 36 -6.21 -2.06 -7.14
C ALA A 36 -5.82 -0.64 -6.75
N TYR A 37 -5.53 0.24 -7.71
CA TYR A 37 -5.29 1.66 -7.44
C TYR A 37 -6.53 2.37 -6.91
N ILE A 38 -7.70 2.09 -7.47
CA ILE A 38 -8.95 2.64 -6.98
C ILE A 38 -9.21 2.18 -5.53
N LEU A 39 -8.89 0.94 -5.20
CA LEU A 39 -8.94 0.45 -3.83
C LEU A 39 -8.11 1.32 -2.89
N SER A 40 -6.89 1.66 -3.28
CA SER A 40 -6.01 2.52 -2.46
C SER A 40 -6.64 3.88 -2.22
N GLU A 41 -7.25 4.47 -3.24
CA GLU A 41 -7.95 5.76 -3.11
C GLU A 41 -9.17 5.65 -2.20
N LYS A 42 -9.96 4.58 -2.34
CA LYS A 42 -11.15 4.35 -1.51
C LYS A 42 -10.79 4.12 -0.05
N LEU A 43 -9.72 3.36 0.21
CA LEU A 43 -9.21 3.15 1.57
C LEU A 43 -8.72 4.45 2.18
N SER A 44 -7.97 5.24 1.43
CA SER A 44 -7.47 6.53 1.90
C SER A 44 -8.63 7.46 2.26
N ALA A 45 -9.64 7.55 1.40
CA ALA A 45 -10.84 8.36 1.65
C ALA A 45 -11.59 7.88 2.90
N PHE A 46 -11.72 6.58 3.06
CA PHE A 46 -12.39 5.98 4.23
C PHE A 46 -11.63 6.32 5.53
N PHE A 47 -10.30 6.18 5.54
CA PHE A 47 -9.50 6.49 6.72
C PHE A 47 -9.54 7.98 7.06
N LYS A 48 -9.54 8.86 6.07
CA LYS A 48 -9.71 10.31 6.29
C LYS A 48 -11.07 10.63 6.90
N LYS A 49 -12.11 9.92 6.48
CA LYS A 49 -13.46 10.05 7.04
C LYS A 49 -13.49 9.67 8.52
N LEU A 50 -12.64 8.73 8.93
CA LEU A 50 -12.48 8.32 10.32
C LEU A 50 -11.49 9.21 11.10
N HIS A 51 -10.97 10.27 10.47
CA HIS A 51 -9.96 11.17 11.04
C HIS A 51 -8.64 10.47 11.37
N LEU A 52 -8.29 9.42 10.59
CA LEU A 52 -7.01 8.73 10.72
C LEU A 52 -5.98 9.34 9.78
N PRO A 53 -4.70 9.43 10.21
CA PRO A 53 -3.65 9.87 9.30
C PRO A 53 -3.45 8.83 8.18
N THR A 54 -3.18 9.31 6.95
CA THR A 54 -2.99 8.46 5.78
C THR A 54 -1.59 8.58 5.19
N THR A 55 -0.77 9.48 5.70
CA THR A 55 0.60 9.67 5.26
C THR A 55 1.53 9.84 6.46
N LEU A 56 2.82 9.54 6.25
CA LEU A 56 3.84 9.78 7.28
C LEU A 56 4.07 11.27 7.51
N ALA A 57 3.91 12.10 6.47
CA ALA A 57 4.04 13.55 6.60
C ALA A 57 3.04 14.13 7.58
N GLU A 58 1.82 13.61 7.65
CA GLU A 58 0.81 14.03 8.62
C GLU A 58 1.25 13.75 10.06
N LEU A 59 2.11 12.76 10.27
CA LEU A 59 2.69 12.42 11.56
C LEU A 59 4.04 13.08 11.79
N LYS A 60 4.46 13.98 10.90
CA LYS A 60 5.75 14.69 10.94
C LYS A 60 6.94 13.71 10.86
N ILE A 61 6.77 12.61 10.14
CA ILE A 61 7.83 11.64 9.88
C ILE A 61 8.32 11.85 8.45
N ASP A 62 9.62 12.09 8.29
CA ASP A 62 10.27 12.25 6.98
C ASP A 62 10.99 10.97 6.57
N ASN A 63 11.72 11.03 5.46
CA ASN A 63 12.42 9.87 4.88
C ASN A 63 13.83 9.64 5.46
N LYS A 64 14.22 10.36 6.49
CA LYS A 64 15.58 10.39 7.03
C LYS A 64 16.10 9.01 7.44
N ASP A 65 15.25 8.19 8.06
CA ASP A 65 15.64 6.90 8.63
C ASP A 65 15.12 5.70 7.84
N PHE A 66 14.61 5.90 6.62
CA PHE A 66 13.98 4.81 5.85
C PHE A 66 14.90 3.62 5.59
N ASP A 67 16.18 3.87 5.28
CA ASP A 67 17.14 2.79 5.07
C ASP A 67 17.32 1.93 6.33
N ALA A 68 17.46 2.56 7.49
CA ALA A 68 17.58 1.86 8.76
C ALA A 68 16.29 1.12 9.13
N MET A 69 15.13 1.74 8.89
CA MET A 69 13.83 1.13 9.15
C MET A 69 13.63 -0.13 8.30
N ALA A 70 13.95 -0.05 7.00
CA ALA A 70 13.83 -1.16 6.08
C ALA A 70 14.79 -2.30 6.46
N ALA A 71 16.03 -1.99 6.81
CA ALA A 71 17.01 -2.98 7.24
C ALA A 71 16.55 -3.72 8.50
N ARG A 72 15.98 -3.01 9.46
CA ARG A 72 15.43 -3.61 10.68
C ARG A 72 14.23 -4.51 10.41
N ALA A 73 13.36 -4.11 9.48
CA ALA A 73 12.16 -4.87 9.14
C ALA A 73 12.50 -6.25 8.56
N VAL A 74 13.57 -6.36 7.78
CA VAL A 74 13.98 -7.63 7.14
C VAL A 74 15.10 -8.35 7.86
N ARG A 75 15.44 -7.93 9.07
CA ARG A 75 16.54 -8.53 9.84
C ARG A 75 16.43 -10.05 9.98
N ASN A 76 15.23 -10.57 10.09
CA ASN A 76 14.95 -12.01 10.23
C ASN A 76 14.45 -12.65 8.92
N GLY A 77 14.61 -11.99 7.78
CA GLY A 77 14.15 -12.46 6.48
C GLY A 77 13.09 -11.54 5.88
N ASN A 78 12.69 -11.82 4.65
CA ASN A 78 11.69 -11.03 3.95
C ASN A 78 10.33 -11.02 4.66
N VAL A 79 9.58 -9.95 4.50
CA VAL A 79 8.32 -9.72 5.20
C VAL A 79 7.14 -10.06 4.31
N GLY A 80 6.16 -10.79 4.88
CA GLY A 80 4.88 -11.06 4.25
C GLY A 80 4.87 -12.32 3.39
N HIS A 81 3.66 -12.78 3.06
CA HIS A 81 3.44 -14.01 2.30
C HIS A 81 2.83 -13.76 0.94
N TYR A 82 2.13 -12.66 0.74
CA TYR A 82 1.49 -12.34 -0.54
C TYR A 82 2.54 -12.07 -1.63
N VAL A 83 3.38 -11.08 -1.40
CA VAL A 83 4.62 -10.83 -2.14
C VAL A 83 5.69 -10.58 -1.08
N PRO A 84 6.64 -11.52 -0.86
CA PRO A 84 7.68 -11.30 0.15
C PRO A 84 8.48 -10.03 -0.14
N LEU A 85 8.66 -9.21 0.89
CA LEU A 85 9.25 -7.88 0.77
C LEU A 85 10.68 -7.88 1.31
N ASP A 86 11.63 -7.49 0.45
CA ASP A 86 13.01 -7.24 0.87
C ASP A 86 13.17 -5.79 1.36
N ALA A 87 14.39 -5.41 1.74
CA ALA A 87 14.65 -4.06 2.25
C ALA A 87 14.32 -2.97 1.23
N THR A 88 14.63 -3.19 -0.04
CA THR A 88 14.33 -2.23 -1.11
C THR A 88 12.83 -2.04 -1.27
N ALA A 89 12.07 -3.11 -1.26
CA ALA A 89 10.61 -3.07 -1.36
C ALA A 89 10.00 -2.32 -0.16
N ILE A 90 10.49 -2.55 1.05
CA ILE A 90 10.00 -1.87 2.25
C ILE A 90 10.32 -0.38 2.18
N LYS A 91 11.51 -0.01 1.73
CA LYS A 91 11.86 1.40 1.53
C LYS A 91 10.94 2.07 0.50
N ASP A 92 10.64 1.38 -0.60
CA ASP A 92 9.72 1.90 -1.62
C ASP A 92 8.32 2.12 -1.06
N ILE A 93 7.82 1.19 -0.24
CA ILE A 93 6.51 1.34 0.42
C ILE A 93 6.52 2.52 1.39
N LEU A 94 7.57 2.68 2.18
CA LEU A 94 7.70 3.83 3.09
C LEU A 94 7.70 5.16 2.30
N THR A 95 8.36 5.18 1.16
CA THR A 95 8.37 6.36 0.28
C THR A 95 6.97 6.66 -0.25
N LEU A 96 6.20 5.65 -0.64
CA LEU A 96 4.81 5.81 -1.05
C LEU A 96 3.92 6.30 0.10
N ALA A 97 4.30 6.04 1.34
CA ALA A 97 3.55 6.46 2.53
C ALA A 97 3.80 7.92 2.92
N LEU A 98 4.81 8.57 2.35
CA LEU A 98 5.06 9.99 2.63
C LEU A 98 3.87 10.84 2.18
#